data_337f09ec32e46c37c2c2aea49f82b9b6
#
_entry.id   337f09ec32e46c37c2c2aea49f82b9b6
#
_cell.length_a   1.000
_cell.length_b   1.000
_cell.length_c   1.000
_cell.angle_alpha   90.00
_cell.angle_beta   90.00
_cell.angle_gamma   90.00
#
_symmetry.space_group_name_H-M   'P 1'
#
loop_
_entity.id
_entity.type
_entity.pdbx_description
1 polymer ?
#
loop_
_entity_poly.entity_id
_entity_poly.type
_entity_poly.pdbx_seq_one_letter_code
_entity_poly.pdbx_strand_id
1 'polypeptide(L)'
;MFPHEEIEKKIGYTFKDKELLKQAFTHSSYSNRYGGKNNERLEYFGDAVLQFVVTEWQFLKDKNANEGKLTGKRQKLVCKDALDSAVDALGIWNYLLSSGTEYNVKGKAKSSLFEAVIAAIYLDGGYRAAKSFILKHANINFDVQVGNPKGDLKEYLEKRGEPNARYDVEKTGKDNAPLFHCTAYALGEKAKGDGKTKKEAETTAAARLLWELTRKNKNKNKS
;
A
#
# COMPACT_ATOMS: atom_id res chain seq x y z
N MET A 1 31.24 1.05 -11.24
CA MET A 1 30.46 0.03 -12.01
C MET A 1 29.10 -0.07 -11.36
N PHE A 2 27.99 -0.21 -12.12
CA PHE A 2 26.64 -0.36 -11.52
C PHE A 2 26.50 -1.74 -10.87
N PRO A 3 26.05 -1.84 -9.61
CA PRO A 3 26.12 -3.09 -8.80
C PRO A 3 24.92 -4.00 -9.06
N HIS A 4 24.85 -4.60 -10.25
CA HIS A 4 23.72 -5.44 -10.69
C HIS A 4 23.43 -6.58 -9.73
N GLU A 5 24.43 -7.37 -9.37
CA GLU A 5 24.24 -8.56 -8.53
C GLU A 5 23.69 -8.26 -7.13
N GLU A 6 24.15 -7.14 -6.55
CA GLU A 6 23.68 -6.71 -5.23
C GLU A 6 22.21 -6.28 -5.28
N ILE A 7 21.83 -5.53 -6.33
CA ILE A 7 20.45 -5.10 -6.55
C ILE A 7 19.55 -6.31 -6.81
N GLU A 8 19.97 -7.21 -7.68
CA GLU A 8 19.23 -8.45 -7.99
C GLU A 8 18.96 -9.30 -6.76
N LYS A 9 19.96 -9.42 -5.88
CA LYS A 9 19.80 -10.13 -4.60
C LYS A 9 18.74 -9.49 -3.71
N LYS A 10 18.66 -8.15 -3.67
CA LYS A 10 17.65 -7.41 -2.89
C LYS A 10 16.26 -7.53 -3.51
N ILE A 11 16.16 -7.42 -4.83
CA ILE A 11 14.91 -7.56 -5.60
C ILE A 11 14.41 -9.01 -5.56
N GLY A 12 15.33 -10.00 -5.50
CA GLY A 12 15.03 -11.43 -5.58
C GLY A 12 14.69 -11.87 -7.02
N TYR A 13 15.26 -11.18 -8.02
CA TYR A 13 15.12 -11.48 -9.43
C TYR A 13 16.44 -11.25 -10.18
N THR A 14 16.86 -12.22 -10.98
CA THR A 14 18.07 -12.12 -11.81
C THR A 14 17.71 -11.78 -13.24
N PHE A 15 18.17 -10.63 -13.70
CA PHE A 15 17.89 -10.11 -15.05
C PHE A 15 18.76 -10.80 -16.12
N LYS A 16 18.16 -11.14 -17.23
CA LYS A 16 18.85 -11.55 -18.46
C LYS A 16 19.45 -10.32 -19.14
N ASP A 17 18.67 -9.24 -19.21
CA ASP A 17 19.10 -7.93 -19.72
C ASP A 17 19.52 -7.01 -18.55
N LYS A 18 20.83 -6.89 -18.33
CA LYS A 18 21.40 -6.03 -17.28
C LYS A 18 21.23 -4.54 -17.55
N GLU A 19 21.16 -4.14 -18.83
CA GLU A 19 20.92 -2.73 -19.19
C GLU A 19 19.48 -2.31 -18.85
N LEU A 20 18.53 -3.22 -18.94
CA LEU A 20 17.14 -2.96 -18.52
C LEU A 20 17.04 -2.70 -17.02
N LEU A 21 17.76 -3.49 -16.20
CA LEU A 21 17.88 -3.22 -14.77
C LEU A 21 18.49 -1.83 -14.51
N LYS A 22 19.61 -1.51 -15.15
CA LYS A 22 20.28 -0.22 -14.99
C LYS A 22 19.37 0.93 -15.42
N GLN A 23 18.62 0.78 -16.52
CA GLN A 23 17.64 1.77 -16.97
C GLN A 23 16.57 2.03 -15.90
N ALA A 24 16.03 1.02 -15.25
CA ALA A 24 15.06 1.18 -14.16
C ALA A 24 15.59 2.02 -12.99
N PHE A 25 16.89 1.95 -12.75
CA PHE A 25 17.59 2.73 -11.71
C PHE A 25 18.20 4.05 -12.23
N THR A 26 17.87 4.49 -13.44
CA THR A 26 18.40 5.76 -14.00
C THR A 26 17.32 6.83 -13.99
N HIS A 27 17.43 7.80 -13.07
CA HIS A 27 16.55 8.95 -13.01
C HIS A 27 16.82 9.92 -14.17
N SER A 28 15.80 10.67 -14.61
CA SER A 28 15.93 11.62 -15.73
C SER A 28 17.03 12.69 -15.50
N SER A 29 17.24 13.12 -14.27
CA SER A 29 18.34 14.06 -13.96
C SER A 29 19.72 13.49 -14.29
N TYR A 30 19.91 12.17 -14.15
CA TYR A 30 21.16 11.52 -14.51
C TYR A 30 21.31 11.41 -16.03
N SER A 31 20.27 10.94 -16.73
CA SER A 31 20.31 10.81 -18.18
C SER A 31 20.44 12.17 -18.91
N ASN A 32 19.83 13.22 -18.37
CA ASN A 32 19.97 14.58 -18.92
C ASN A 32 21.42 15.11 -18.85
N ARG A 33 22.18 14.68 -17.83
CA ARG A 33 23.56 15.10 -17.63
C ARG A 33 24.60 14.23 -18.35
N TYR A 34 24.37 12.90 -18.32
CA TYR A 34 25.36 11.92 -18.78
C TYR A 34 24.94 11.16 -20.04
N GLY A 35 23.73 11.42 -20.54
CA GLY A 35 23.14 10.66 -21.63
C GLY A 35 22.55 9.33 -21.22
N GLY A 36 21.98 8.62 -22.16
CA GLY A 36 21.39 7.31 -21.97
C GLY A 36 19.88 7.32 -21.75
N LYS A 37 19.32 6.13 -21.53
CA LYS A 37 17.89 5.96 -21.27
C LYS A 37 17.59 6.12 -19.77
N ASN A 38 16.51 6.80 -19.44
CA ASN A 38 16.01 6.92 -18.07
C ASN A 38 14.82 5.98 -17.80
N ASN A 39 14.30 6.04 -16.58
CA ASN A 39 13.24 5.16 -16.10
C ASN A 39 11.80 5.66 -16.36
N GLU A 40 11.58 6.85 -16.90
CA GLU A 40 10.22 7.43 -17.05
C GLU A 40 9.27 6.55 -17.88
N ARG A 41 9.75 5.98 -18.97
CA ARG A 41 8.92 5.07 -19.78
C ARG A 41 8.66 3.74 -19.07
N LEU A 42 9.60 3.28 -18.28
CA LEU A 42 9.42 2.08 -17.45
C LEU A 42 8.43 2.35 -16.31
N GLU A 43 8.53 3.52 -15.65
CA GLU A 43 7.56 3.98 -14.65
C GLU A 43 6.13 3.94 -15.20
N TYR A 44 5.90 4.60 -16.35
CA TYR A 44 4.60 4.64 -17.01
C TYR A 44 4.02 3.23 -17.26
N PHE A 45 4.83 2.31 -17.77
CA PHE A 45 4.39 0.95 -18.04
C PHE A 45 4.24 0.13 -16.75
N GLY A 46 5.13 0.32 -15.78
CA GLY A 46 5.12 -0.36 -14.50
C GLY A 46 3.91 -0.03 -13.64
N ASP A 47 3.45 1.23 -13.64
CA ASP A 47 2.19 1.61 -13.00
C ASP A 47 1.02 0.80 -13.56
N ALA A 48 0.89 0.69 -14.87
CA ALA A 48 -0.18 -0.10 -15.49
C ALA A 48 -0.11 -1.60 -15.10
N VAL A 49 1.09 -2.18 -15.08
CA VAL A 49 1.31 -3.57 -14.65
C VAL A 49 0.96 -3.76 -13.17
N LEU A 50 1.39 -2.84 -12.31
CA LEU A 50 1.08 -2.85 -10.87
C LEU A 50 -0.43 -2.79 -10.64
N GLN A 51 -1.11 -1.82 -11.28
CA GLN A 51 -2.56 -1.66 -11.19
C GLN A 51 -3.30 -2.93 -11.62
N PHE A 52 -2.89 -3.53 -12.74
CA PHE A 52 -3.49 -4.75 -13.26
C PHE A 52 -3.31 -5.93 -12.30
N VAL A 53 -2.09 -6.19 -11.84
CA VAL A 53 -1.78 -7.31 -10.95
C VAL A 53 -2.53 -7.19 -9.62
N VAL A 54 -2.56 -6.00 -9.02
CA VAL A 54 -3.28 -5.76 -7.77
C VAL A 54 -4.78 -5.93 -7.97
N THR A 55 -5.33 -5.44 -9.08
CA THR A 55 -6.75 -5.60 -9.42
C THR A 55 -7.12 -7.07 -9.62
N GLU A 56 -6.34 -7.81 -10.41
CA GLU A 56 -6.57 -9.25 -10.64
C GLU A 56 -6.51 -10.02 -9.32
N TRP A 57 -5.49 -9.77 -8.51
CA TRP A 57 -5.34 -10.43 -7.22
C TRP A 57 -6.53 -10.17 -6.29
N GLN A 58 -6.98 -8.93 -6.17
CA GLN A 58 -8.15 -8.57 -5.36
C GLN A 58 -9.43 -9.20 -5.86
N PHE A 59 -9.67 -9.14 -7.17
CA PHE A 59 -10.85 -9.70 -7.82
C PHE A 59 -10.98 -11.21 -7.59
N LEU A 60 -9.88 -11.94 -7.70
CA LEU A 60 -9.87 -13.39 -7.49
C LEU A 60 -10.01 -13.78 -6.02
N LYS A 61 -9.48 -12.96 -5.11
CA LYS A 61 -9.44 -13.26 -3.68
C LYS A 61 -10.70 -12.85 -2.94
N ASP A 62 -11.25 -11.68 -3.22
CA ASP A 62 -12.37 -11.09 -2.49
C ASP A 62 -13.67 -11.13 -3.33
N LYS A 63 -14.18 -12.34 -3.51
CA LYS A 63 -15.35 -12.62 -4.36
C LYS A 63 -16.64 -11.90 -3.93
N ASN A 64 -16.70 -11.46 -2.67
CA ASN A 64 -17.88 -10.82 -2.10
C ASN A 64 -17.73 -9.29 -1.96
N ALA A 65 -16.58 -8.73 -2.30
CA ALA A 65 -16.40 -7.29 -2.27
C ALA A 65 -17.08 -6.62 -3.46
N ASN A 66 -17.79 -5.52 -3.19
CA ASN A 66 -18.31 -4.67 -4.26
C ASN A 66 -17.21 -3.81 -4.87
N GLU A 67 -17.53 -3.18 -6.02
CA GLU A 67 -16.59 -2.34 -6.80
C GLU A 67 -15.95 -1.24 -5.94
N GLY A 68 -16.74 -0.51 -5.14
CA GLY A 68 -16.22 0.57 -4.29
C GLY A 68 -15.20 0.09 -3.26
N LYS A 69 -15.41 -1.09 -2.65
CA LYS A 69 -14.45 -1.73 -1.74
C LYS A 69 -13.16 -2.11 -2.45
N LEU A 70 -13.27 -2.74 -3.62
CA LEU A 70 -12.10 -3.14 -4.41
C LEU A 70 -11.28 -1.91 -4.83
N THR A 71 -11.94 -0.86 -5.31
CA THR A 71 -11.29 0.39 -5.69
C THR A 71 -10.59 1.07 -4.52
N GLY A 72 -11.26 1.18 -3.37
CA GLY A 72 -10.64 1.78 -2.18
C GLY A 72 -9.45 0.98 -1.63
N LYS A 73 -9.51 -0.36 -1.69
CA LYS A 73 -8.39 -1.24 -1.32
C LYS A 73 -7.21 -1.06 -2.30
N ARG A 74 -7.48 -1.06 -3.60
CA ARG A 74 -6.44 -0.87 -4.62
C ARG A 74 -5.71 0.45 -4.42
N GLN A 75 -6.44 1.57 -4.31
CA GLN A 75 -5.83 2.89 -4.12
C GLN A 75 -4.84 2.94 -2.95
N LYS A 76 -5.13 2.25 -1.85
CA LYS A 76 -4.24 2.20 -0.68
C LYS A 76 -3.01 1.34 -0.90
N LEU A 77 -3.11 0.29 -1.72
CA LEU A 77 -1.98 -0.61 -2.02
C LEU A 77 -1.01 -0.02 -3.02
N VAL A 78 -1.51 0.82 -3.93
CA VAL A 78 -0.70 1.42 -5.01
C VAL A 78 -0.43 2.91 -4.81
N CYS A 79 -0.76 3.48 -3.63
CA CYS A 79 -0.46 4.87 -3.35
C CYS A 79 1.06 5.08 -3.15
N LYS A 80 1.49 6.32 -3.38
CA LYS A 80 2.89 6.73 -3.23
C LYS A 80 3.53 6.23 -1.94
N ASP A 81 2.88 6.43 -0.79
CA ASP A 81 3.44 6.07 0.52
C ASP A 81 3.65 4.56 0.68
N ALA A 82 2.77 3.75 0.08
CA ALA A 82 2.91 2.29 0.08
C ALA A 82 4.11 1.86 -0.77
N LEU A 83 4.29 2.47 -1.96
CA LEU A 83 5.40 2.16 -2.86
C LEU A 83 6.73 2.68 -2.31
N ASP A 84 6.75 3.87 -1.71
CA ASP A 84 7.93 4.41 -1.02
C ASP A 84 8.39 3.46 0.09
N SER A 85 7.44 2.96 0.90
CA SER A 85 7.72 1.98 1.96
C SER A 85 8.27 0.66 1.42
N ALA A 86 7.81 0.21 0.25
CA ALA A 86 8.32 -0.99 -0.41
C ALA A 86 9.78 -0.80 -0.86
N VAL A 87 10.13 0.36 -1.43
CA VAL A 87 11.52 0.69 -1.80
C VAL A 87 12.44 0.73 -0.59
N ASP A 88 11.96 1.31 0.53
CA ASP A 88 12.73 1.37 1.77
C ASP A 88 12.95 -0.03 2.37
N ALA A 89 11.92 -0.87 2.37
CA ALA A 89 12.02 -2.26 2.84
C ALA A 89 12.97 -3.11 1.99
N LEU A 90 13.02 -2.88 0.67
CA LEU A 90 13.97 -3.52 -0.24
C LEU A 90 15.40 -2.99 -0.05
N GLY A 91 15.57 -1.79 0.51
CA GLY A 91 16.86 -1.12 0.65
C GLY A 91 17.54 -0.83 -0.69
N ILE A 92 16.74 -0.49 -1.73
CA ILE A 92 17.25 -0.27 -3.10
C ILE A 92 17.38 1.20 -3.47
N TRP A 93 16.91 2.12 -2.63
CA TRP A 93 16.94 3.55 -2.89
C TRP A 93 18.33 4.11 -3.20
N ASN A 94 19.34 3.66 -2.45
CA ASN A 94 20.71 4.16 -2.57
C ASN A 94 21.41 3.80 -3.88
N TYR A 95 20.80 2.94 -4.70
CA TYR A 95 21.34 2.57 -6.02
C TYR A 95 20.78 3.42 -7.16
N LEU A 96 19.83 4.33 -6.87
CA LEU A 96 19.27 5.21 -7.90
C LEU A 96 20.36 6.13 -8.44
N LEU A 97 20.61 6.04 -9.74
CA LEU A 97 21.49 6.95 -10.46
C LEU A 97 20.75 8.27 -10.65
N SER A 98 21.19 9.30 -9.96
CA SER A 98 20.65 10.66 -10.05
C SER A 98 21.75 11.69 -10.14
N SER A 99 21.44 12.90 -10.60
CA SER A 99 22.38 14.03 -10.69
C SER A 99 21.74 15.26 -10.07
N GLY A 100 22.53 16.01 -9.27
CA GLY A 100 22.06 17.20 -8.56
C GLY A 100 21.91 16.99 -7.05
N THR A 101 21.33 17.98 -6.37
CA THR A 101 21.06 17.90 -4.94
C THR A 101 19.87 16.96 -4.65
N GLU A 102 19.77 16.46 -3.43
CA GLU A 102 18.61 15.67 -2.97
C GLU A 102 17.25 16.33 -3.25
N TYR A 103 17.23 17.68 -3.40
CA TYR A 103 16.04 18.44 -3.75
C TYR A 103 15.45 18.09 -5.12
N ASN A 104 16.28 17.73 -6.09
CA ASN A 104 15.86 17.40 -7.47
C ASN A 104 15.30 15.99 -7.60
N VAL A 105 15.48 15.14 -6.58
CA VAL A 105 15.03 13.73 -6.53
C VAL A 105 13.90 13.56 -5.54
N LYS A 106 13.42 14.65 -4.90
CA LYS A 106 12.29 14.63 -3.95
C LYS A 106 10.95 14.48 -4.68
N GLY A 107 10.00 13.87 -3.99
CA GLY A 107 8.63 13.72 -4.46
C GLY A 107 8.29 12.28 -4.83
N LYS A 108 8.10 11.99 -6.10
CA LYS A 108 7.68 10.66 -6.59
C LYS A 108 8.82 9.68 -6.86
N ALA A 109 10.09 10.06 -6.71
CA ALA A 109 11.21 9.27 -7.24
C ALA A 109 11.32 7.85 -6.66
N LYS A 110 10.90 7.61 -5.40
CA LYS A 110 10.86 6.25 -4.82
C LYS A 110 9.75 5.42 -5.45
N SER A 111 8.53 5.93 -5.51
CA SER A 111 7.42 5.22 -6.14
C SER A 111 7.70 4.96 -7.62
N SER A 112 8.22 5.95 -8.35
CA SER A 112 8.66 5.80 -9.74
C SER A 112 9.73 4.73 -9.92
N LEU A 113 10.70 4.63 -8.99
CA LEU A 113 11.70 3.56 -8.99
C LEU A 113 11.03 2.17 -8.86
N PHE A 114 10.08 2.02 -7.93
CA PHE A 114 9.40 0.75 -7.73
C PHE A 114 8.62 0.32 -8.97
N GLU A 115 7.88 1.24 -9.57
CA GLU A 115 7.14 1.02 -10.81
C GLU A 115 8.09 0.69 -11.99
N ALA A 116 9.21 1.40 -12.11
CA ALA A 116 10.20 1.10 -13.15
C ALA A 116 10.84 -0.29 -12.99
N VAL A 117 11.10 -0.73 -11.75
CA VAL A 117 11.59 -2.09 -11.47
C VAL A 117 10.53 -3.14 -11.85
N ILE A 118 9.26 -2.90 -11.56
CA ILE A 118 8.15 -3.79 -11.99
C ILE A 118 8.15 -3.93 -13.52
N ALA A 119 8.24 -2.83 -14.25
CA ALA A 119 8.29 -2.83 -15.70
C ALA A 119 9.49 -3.60 -16.24
N ALA A 120 10.68 -3.37 -15.67
CA ALA A 120 11.89 -4.07 -16.05
C ALA A 120 11.76 -5.59 -15.85
N ILE A 121 11.25 -6.04 -14.69
CA ILE A 121 10.99 -7.46 -14.44
C ILE A 121 9.96 -8.03 -15.42
N TYR A 122 8.91 -7.27 -15.75
CA TYR A 122 7.91 -7.71 -16.71
C TYR A 122 8.50 -7.90 -18.11
N LEU A 123 9.28 -6.95 -18.58
CA LEU A 123 9.89 -7.00 -19.91
C LEU A 123 10.95 -8.10 -20.04
N ASP A 124 11.67 -8.39 -18.96
CA ASP A 124 12.71 -9.42 -18.93
C ASP A 124 12.19 -10.84 -18.67
N GLY A 125 11.22 -10.96 -17.74
CA GLY A 125 10.73 -12.27 -17.23
C GLY A 125 9.23 -12.51 -17.41
N GLY A 126 8.49 -11.56 -17.97
CA GLY A 126 7.07 -11.66 -18.24
C GLY A 126 6.18 -11.48 -17.02
N TYR A 127 4.88 -11.63 -17.26
CA TYR A 127 3.83 -11.40 -16.26
C TYR A 127 4.04 -12.17 -14.96
N ARG A 128 4.41 -13.46 -15.03
CA ARG A 128 4.55 -14.30 -13.81
C ARG A 128 5.64 -13.78 -12.88
N ALA A 129 6.75 -13.34 -13.44
CA ALA A 129 7.86 -12.77 -12.65
C ALA A 129 7.44 -11.45 -12.00
N ALA A 130 6.85 -10.53 -12.76
CA ALA A 130 6.35 -9.26 -12.24
C ALA A 130 5.28 -9.47 -11.16
N LYS A 131 4.31 -10.36 -11.36
CA LYS A 131 3.29 -10.70 -10.38
C LYS A 131 3.89 -11.22 -9.09
N SER A 132 4.86 -12.14 -9.17
CA SER A 132 5.55 -12.67 -7.98
C SER A 132 6.26 -11.57 -7.20
N PHE A 133 6.97 -10.67 -7.89
CA PHE A 133 7.63 -9.53 -7.28
C PHE A 133 6.65 -8.57 -6.59
N ILE A 134 5.58 -8.18 -7.29
CA ILE A 134 4.55 -7.27 -6.76
C ILE A 134 3.91 -7.87 -5.51
N LEU A 135 3.42 -9.11 -5.58
CA LEU A 135 2.75 -9.75 -4.44
C LEU A 135 3.66 -9.93 -3.23
N LYS A 136 4.95 -10.08 -3.44
CA LYS A 136 5.94 -10.23 -2.37
C LYS A 136 6.33 -8.89 -1.72
N HIS A 137 6.44 -7.81 -2.50
CA HIS A 137 7.10 -6.59 -2.05
C HIS A 137 6.20 -5.36 -1.97
N ALA A 138 5.04 -5.33 -2.63
CA ALA A 138 4.12 -4.19 -2.58
C ALA A 138 3.31 -4.12 -1.26
N ASN A 139 3.85 -4.61 -0.14
CA ASN A 139 3.17 -4.65 1.19
C ASN A 139 1.71 -5.12 1.10
N ILE A 140 1.44 -6.06 0.19
CA ILE A 140 0.15 -6.72 0.08
C ILE A 140 0.04 -7.68 1.27
N ASN A 141 0.01 -7.10 2.48
CA ASN A 141 -0.25 -7.84 3.70
C ASN A 141 -1.65 -8.40 3.63
N PHE A 142 -1.74 -9.72 3.58
CA PHE A 142 -2.95 -10.51 3.50
C PHE A 142 -3.92 -10.24 4.67
N ASP A 143 -3.44 -9.62 5.75
CA ASP A 143 -4.18 -9.37 7.00
C ASP A 143 -4.34 -7.88 7.34
N VAL A 144 -3.78 -6.95 6.59
CA VAL A 144 -4.20 -5.57 6.75
C VAL A 144 -5.60 -5.48 6.16
N GLN A 145 -6.58 -5.56 7.02
CA GLN A 145 -7.92 -5.06 6.78
C GLN A 145 -7.78 -3.55 6.51
N VAL A 146 -7.36 -3.22 5.28
CA VAL A 146 -7.43 -1.88 4.75
C VAL A 146 -8.90 -1.69 4.33
N GLY A 147 -9.80 -1.89 5.31
CA GLY A 147 -11.19 -1.61 5.23
C GLY A 147 -11.40 -0.13 5.50
N ASN A 148 -12.53 0.38 5.11
CA ASN A 148 -13.14 1.51 5.77
C ASN A 148 -13.80 0.96 7.05
N PRO A 149 -13.11 0.89 8.22
CA PRO A 149 -13.64 0.19 9.39
C PRO A 149 -14.98 0.75 9.84
N LYS A 150 -15.22 2.05 9.59
CA LYS A 150 -16.53 2.67 9.83
C LYS A 150 -17.58 2.16 8.84
N GLY A 151 -17.24 2.05 7.56
CA GLY A 151 -18.12 1.49 6.53
C GLY A 151 -18.35 0.00 6.71
N ASP A 152 -17.31 -0.75 7.07
CA ASP A 152 -17.40 -2.18 7.32
C ASP A 152 -18.26 -2.49 8.58
N LEU A 153 -18.11 -1.66 9.65
CA LEU A 153 -18.94 -1.74 10.84
C LEU A 153 -20.40 -1.37 10.53
N LYS A 154 -20.61 -0.33 9.73
CA LYS A 154 -21.95 0.07 9.27
C LYS A 154 -22.62 -1.07 8.51
N GLU A 155 -21.95 -1.65 7.50
CA GLU A 155 -22.48 -2.77 6.72
C GLU A 155 -22.74 -4.02 7.58
N TYR A 156 -21.87 -4.26 8.57
CA TYR A 156 -22.04 -5.36 9.53
C TYR A 156 -23.33 -5.20 10.37
N LEU A 157 -23.63 -3.96 10.77
CA LEU A 157 -24.84 -3.62 11.55
C LEU A 157 -26.09 -3.63 10.67
N GLU A 158 -26.04 -3.01 9.47
CA GLU A 158 -27.14 -2.98 8.49
C GLU A 158 -27.60 -4.40 8.10
N LYS A 159 -26.69 -5.33 7.85
CA LYS A 159 -27.00 -6.74 7.56
C LYS A 159 -27.75 -7.46 8.69
N ARG A 160 -27.78 -6.87 9.90
CA ARG A 160 -28.46 -7.40 11.09
C ARG A 160 -29.70 -6.60 11.48
N GLY A 161 -30.04 -5.58 10.70
CA GLY A 161 -31.13 -4.66 11.00
C GLY A 161 -30.85 -3.76 12.21
N GLU A 162 -29.60 -3.58 12.57
CA GLU A 162 -29.17 -2.83 13.73
C GLU A 162 -28.85 -1.37 13.40
N PRO A 163 -29.05 -0.42 14.33
CA PRO A 163 -28.71 0.97 14.12
C PRO A 163 -27.21 1.18 13.94
N ASN A 164 -26.85 2.28 13.27
CA ASN A 164 -25.44 2.66 13.08
C ASN A 164 -24.73 2.84 14.44
N ALA A 165 -23.42 2.53 14.45
CA ALA A 165 -22.59 2.73 15.63
C ALA A 165 -22.54 4.21 16.04
N ARG A 166 -22.59 4.47 17.36
CA ARG A 166 -22.39 5.81 17.95
C ARG A 166 -20.91 5.99 18.27
N TYR A 167 -20.43 7.22 18.09
CA TYR A 167 -19.03 7.60 18.34
C TYR A 167 -18.98 8.80 19.27
N ASP A 168 -18.33 8.65 20.41
CA ASP A 168 -18.03 9.74 21.35
C ASP A 168 -16.53 10.05 21.21
N VAL A 169 -16.20 11.33 20.90
CA VAL A 169 -14.82 11.77 20.63
C VAL A 169 -14.43 12.88 21.57
N GLU A 170 -13.31 12.71 22.24
CA GLU A 170 -12.69 13.70 23.11
C GLU A 170 -11.34 14.16 22.51
N LYS A 171 -11.07 15.47 22.56
CA LYS A 171 -9.78 16.06 22.16
C LYS A 171 -8.94 16.32 23.39
N THR A 172 -7.70 15.85 23.39
CA THR A 172 -6.69 16.13 24.42
C THR A 172 -5.39 16.60 23.77
N GLY A 173 -4.41 16.99 24.57
CA GLY A 173 -3.12 17.47 24.08
C GLY A 173 -3.07 18.97 23.81
N LYS A 174 -1.89 19.46 23.38
CA LYS A 174 -1.67 20.87 23.03
C LYS A 174 -2.18 21.15 21.62
N ASP A 175 -2.54 22.40 21.31
CA ASP A 175 -3.09 22.76 19.99
C ASP A 175 -2.18 22.44 18.80
N ASN A 176 -0.86 22.43 18.99
CA ASN A 176 0.14 22.05 17.99
C ASN A 176 0.39 20.53 17.89
N ALA A 177 -0.17 19.73 18.80
CA ALA A 177 -0.07 18.27 18.82
C ALA A 177 -1.33 17.65 19.45
N PRO A 178 -2.52 17.81 18.83
CA PRO A 178 -3.76 17.27 19.36
C PRO A 178 -3.77 15.75 19.30
N LEU A 179 -4.35 15.15 20.34
CA LEU A 179 -4.67 13.73 20.37
C LEU A 179 -6.18 13.58 20.54
N PHE A 180 -6.77 12.70 19.75
CA PHE A 180 -8.21 12.41 19.79
C PHE A 180 -8.41 11.02 20.34
N HIS A 181 -9.31 10.89 21.31
CA HIS A 181 -9.77 9.62 21.88
C HIS A 181 -11.20 9.40 21.45
N CYS A 182 -11.48 8.27 20.85
CA CYS A 182 -12.83 7.92 20.39
C CYS A 182 -13.29 6.63 21.08
N THR A 183 -14.55 6.61 21.51
CA THR A 183 -15.23 5.38 21.91
C THR A 183 -16.38 5.11 20.95
N ALA A 184 -16.36 3.98 20.26
CA ALA A 184 -17.43 3.49 19.39
C ALA A 184 -18.33 2.52 20.16
N TYR A 185 -19.64 2.59 19.92
CA TYR A 185 -20.67 1.76 20.58
C TYR A 185 -21.59 1.12 19.55
N ALA A 186 -21.85 -0.18 19.65
CA ALA A 186 -22.90 -0.88 18.92
C ALA A 186 -23.20 -2.22 19.59
N LEU A 187 -24.45 -2.70 19.51
CA LEU A 187 -24.87 -4.00 20.00
C LEU A 187 -24.51 -4.28 21.49
N GLY A 188 -24.56 -3.24 22.33
CA GLY A 188 -24.18 -3.33 23.75
C GLY A 188 -22.67 -3.41 24.02
N GLU A 189 -21.85 -3.41 22.97
CA GLU A 189 -20.39 -3.44 23.07
C GLU A 189 -19.79 -2.05 22.82
N LYS A 190 -18.55 -1.86 23.32
CA LYS A 190 -17.77 -0.63 23.09
C LYS A 190 -16.32 -0.92 22.83
N ALA A 191 -15.68 -0.11 21.99
CA ALA A 191 -14.24 -0.17 21.78
C ALA A 191 -13.66 1.25 21.67
N LYS A 192 -12.42 1.41 22.15
CA LYS A 192 -11.69 2.69 22.14
C LYS A 192 -10.68 2.72 20.99
N GLY A 193 -10.46 3.91 20.46
CA GLY A 193 -9.44 4.18 19.44
C GLY A 193 -8.84 5.57 19.62
N ASP A 194 -7.56 5.68 19.35
CA ASP A 194 -6.81 6.93 19.44
C ASP A 194 -6.29 7.32 18.06
N GLY A 195 -6.09 8.63 17.82
CA GLY A 195 -5.55 9.14 16.56
C GLY A 195 -5.12 10.60 16.67
N LYS A 196 -4.27 11.03 15.75
CA LYS A 196 -3.86 12.44 15.62
C LYS A 196 -4.96 13.32 15.04
N THR A 197 -5.96 12.73 14.45
CA THR A 197 -7.17 13.39 13.93
C THR A 197 -8.41 12.69 14.46
N LYS A 198 -9.54 13.43 14.51
CA LYS A 198 -10.84 12.85 14.85
C LYS A 198 -11.16 11.62 13.97
N LYS A 199 -10.90 11.73 12.66
CA LYS A 199 -11.15 10.65 11.70
C LYS A 199 -10.32 9.39 11.98
N GLU A 200 -9.05 9.55 12.36
CA GLU A 200 -8.18 8.41 12.74
C GLU A 200 -8.69 7.72 14.01
N ALA A 201 -9.02 8.48 15.06
CA ALA A 201 -9.53 7.95 16.31
C ALA A 201 -10.84 7.15 16.10
N GLU A 202 -11.79 7.71 15.33
CA GLU A 202 -13.04 7.04 14.98
C GLU A 202 -12.80 5.77 14.15
N THR A 203 -11.86 5.80 13.20
CA THR A 203 -11.52 4.64 12.36
C THR A 203 -10.91 3.52 13.19
N THR A 204 -10.02 3.87 14.12
CA THR A 204 -9.39 2.91 15.04
C THR A 204 -10.41 2.27 15.97
N ALA A 205 -11.32 3.08 16.53
CA ALA A 205 -12.38 2.58 17.41
C ALA A 205 -13.35 1.65 16.67
N ALA A 206 -13.74 2.02 15.41
CA ALA A 206 -14.59 1.19 14.58
C ALA A 206 -13.98 -0.16 14.22
N ALA A 207 -12.69 -0.19 13.88
CA ALA A 207 -11.96 -1.42 13.58
C ALA A 207 -11.95 -2.39 14.76
N ARG A 208 -11.65 -1.87 15.96
CA ARG A 208 -11.62 -2.67 17.20
C ARG A 208 -13.01 -3.19 17.55
N LEU A 209 -14.05 -2.35 17.43
CA LEU A 209 -15.42 -2.77 17.73
C LEU A 209 -15.90 -3.86 16.76
N LEU A 210 -15.64 -3.71 15.48
CA LEU A 210 -15.99 -4.72 14.47
C LEU A 210 -15.28 -6.05 14.73
N TRP A 211 -14.02 -6.02 15.13
CA TRP A 211 -13.27 -7.23 15.50
C TRP A 211 -13.89 -7.93 16.72
N GLU A 212 -14.24 -7.20 17.77
CA GLU A 212 -14.91 -7.74 18.96
C GLU A 212 -16.23 -8.39 18.61
N LEU A 213 -17.08 -7.71 17.84
CA LEU A 213 -18.40 -8.19 17.42
C LEU A 213 -18.31 -9.47 16.56
N THR A 214 -17.34 -9.51 15.66
CA THR A 214 -17.14 -10.68 14.78
C THR A 214 -16.57 -11.89 15.52
N ARG A 215 -15.68 -11.66 16.50
CA ARG A 215 -15.10 -12.71 17.32
C ARG A 215 -16.15 -13.39 18.22
N LYS A 216 -17.03 -12.60 18.86
CA LYS A 216 -18.10 -13.12 19.72
C LYS A 216 -19.11 -13.97 18.94
N ASN A 217 -19.43 -13.59 17.70
CA ASN A 217 -20.31 -14.38 16.84
C ASN A 217 -19.71 -15.74 16.44
N LYS A 218 -18.41 -15.80 16.17
CA LYS A 218 -17.74 -17.08 15.86
C LYS A 218 -17.78 -18.06 17.03
N ASN A 219 -17.77 -17.56 18.26
CA ASN A 219 -17.83 -18.40 19.47
C ASN A 219 -19.25 -18.87 19.77
N LYS A 220 -20.30 -18.09 19.46
CA LYS A 220 -21.71 -18.50 19.63
C LYS A 220 -22.17 -19.58 18.63
N ASN A 221 -21.53 -19.66 17.45
CA ASN A 221 -21.84 -20.64 16.40
C ASN A 221 -21.06 -21.98 16.60
N LYS A 222 -20.23 -22.10 17.63
CA LYS A 222 -19.46 -23.30 17.96
C LYS A 222 -19.96 -24.01 19.23
N SER A 223 -20.97 -23.43 19.90
CA SER A 223 -21.70 -24.00 21.01
C SER A 223 -23.08 -24.48 20.57
#